data_6bfdc2578fccb07496a706e15558fb02
#
_entry.id   6bfdc2578fccb07496a706e15558fb02
#
_cell.length_a   1.000
_cell.length_b   1.000
_cell.length_c   1.000
_cell.angle_alpha   90.00
_cell.angle_beta   90.00
_cell.angle_gamma   90.00
#
_symmetry.space_group_name_H-M   'P 1'
#
loop_
_entity.id
_entity.type
_entity.pdbx_description
1 polymer ?
#
loop_
_entity_poly.entity_id
_entity_poly.type
_entity_poly.pdbx_seq_one_letter_code
_entity_poly.pdbx_strand_id
1 'polypeptide(L)'
;MIGADYFEQQAFAGAPLTDAVVIDAHAHMGDNQAFPFVDTSMEGLIATMDRLGVDVACLSSIPAIYGQSPRGNDELLAAIAQYPDRLFGYVVVDIGYPDRIQIELDRCLAGGVRGVKIHSHSGLPYNHANYDRVHDFAAAHGLPLLAHTWSDEELDHLEPQFSRCPNVNFILGHAGAVAREHYVRLGRQYPNVYLELCFSVCPRGLVEHFVGEGMAAKMLWGSDCIFMSMEQQIGRVIFAKIAEDDKRLILGETAARVLLGR
;
A
#
# COMPACT_ATOMS: atom_id res chain seq x y z
N MET A 1 29.78 -9.39 -17.34
CA MET A 1 28.33 -9.27 -17.13
C MET A 1 28.07 -9.82 -15.74
N ILE A 2 27.47 -9.04 -14.84
CA ILE A 2 26.93 -9.55 -13.58
C ILE A 2 25.81 -10.50 -14.02
N GLY A 3 25.83 -11.75 -13.55
CA GLY A 3 24.76 -12.71 -13.87
C GLY A 3 23.42 -12.18 -13.38
N ALA A 4 22.29 -12.63 -13.94
CA ALA A 4 20.96 -12.31 -13.45
C ALA A 4 20.81 -12.83 -12.01
N ASP A 5 20.24 -12.02 -11.12
CA ASP A 5 19.91 -12.43 -9.76
C ASP A 5 18.71 -13.39 -9.73
N TYR A 6 18.33 -13.86 -8.52
CA TYR A 6 17.20 -14.78 -8.35
C TYR A 6 15.91 -14.25 -8.98
N PHE A 7 15.55 -13.00 -8.73
CA PHE A 7 14.31 -12.40 -9.23
C PHE A 7 14.27 -12.28 -10.75
N GLU A 8 15.37 -11.83 -11.35
CA GLU A 8 15.51 -11.77 -12.81
C GLU A 8 15.46 -13.15 -13.44
N GLN A 9 16.09 -14.17 -12.82
CA GLN A 9 16.07 -15.55 -13.30
C GLN A 9 14.65 -16.12 -13.31
N GLN A 10 13.88 -15.94 -12.22
CA GLN A 10 12.48 -16.37 -12.16
C GLN A 10 11.62 -15.66 -13.21
N ALA A 11 11.77 -14.34 -13.34
CA ALA A 11 11.03 -13.56 -14.33
C ALA A 11 11.32 -14.01 -15.77
N PHE A 12 12.60 -14.26 -16.12
CA PHE A 12 12.97 -14.78 -17.44
C PHE A 12 12.46 -16.20 -17.69
N ALA A 13 12.34 -17.01 -16.65
CA ALA A 13 11.79 -18.35 -16.73
C ALA A 13 10.24 -18.37 -16.80
N GLY A 14 9.58 -17.22 -16.53
CA GLY A 14 8.13 -17.16 -16.36
C GLY A 14 7.63 -17.95 -15.14
N ALA A 15 8.47 -18.08 -14.11
CA ALA A 15 8.20 -18.85 -12.90
C ALA A 15 7.84 -17.94 -11.73
N PRO A 16 6.98 -18.39 -10.79
CA PRO A 16 6.65 -17.62 -9.60
C PRO A 16 7.85 -17.42 -8.66
N LEU A 17 7.81 -16.35 -7.87
CA LEU A 17 8.80 -16.07 -6.84
C LEU A 17 8.52 -16.93 -5.60
N THR A 18 9.22 -18.05 -5.43
CA THR A 18 8.96 -19.04 -4.36
C THR A 18 9.99 -19.03 -3.24
N ASP A 19 11.15 -18.37 -3.43
CA ASP A 19 12.24 -18.31 -2.46
C ASP A 19 12.45 -16.89 -1.91
N ALA A 20 11.33 -16.16 -1.79
CA ALA A 20 11.28 -14.83 -1.21
C ALA A 20 9.86 -14.57 -0.68
N VAL A 21 9.74 -13.78 0.37
CA VAL A 21 8.45 -13.23 0.80
C VAL A 21 8.08 -12.09 -0.14
N VAL A 22 6.87 -12.15 -0.73
CA VAL A 22 6.38 -11.12 -1.65
C VAL A 22 5.02 -10.64 -1.18
N ILE A 23 4.93 -9.36 -0.82
CA ILE A 23 3.72 -8.74 -0.28
C ILE A 23 3.40 -7.50 -1.09
N ASP A 24 2.24 -7.50 -1.71
CA ASP A 24 1.66 -6.32 -2.34
C ASP A 24 1.07 -5.42 -1.26
N ALA A 25 1.77 -4.35 -0.92
CA ALA A 25 1.38 -3.45 0.17
C ALA A 25 0.26 -2.47 -0.21
N HIS A 26 -0.11 -2.38 -1.49
CA HIS A 26 -1.08 -1.41 -1.99
C HIS A 26 -1.83 -1.97 -3.21
N ALA A 27 -2.97 -2.55 -2.97
CA ALA A 27 -3.88 -2.99 -4.00
C ALA A 27 -5.34 -2.61 -3.67
N HIS A 28 -6.23 -2.83 -4.61
CA HIS A 28 -7.63 -2.46 -4.51
C HIS A 28 -8.53 -3.61 -4.95
N MET A 29 -9.79 -3.53 -4.53
CA MET A 29 -10.87 -4.41 -4.97
C MET A 29 -12.16 -3.65 -5.21
N GLY A 30 -13.10 -4.31 -5.88
CA GLY A 30 -14.40 -3.73 -6.23
C GLY A 30 -14.37 -3.00 -7.56
N ASP A 31 -15.49 -2.41 -7.93
CA ASP A 31 -15.67 -1.74 -9.21
C ASP A 31 -15.90 -0.22 -9.05
N ASN A 32 -15.66 0.50 -10.12
CA ASN A 32 -16.04 1.90 -10.23
C ASN A 32 -16.43 2.19 -11.68
N GLN A 33 -17.60 2.80 -11.86
CA GLN A 33 -18.11 3.14 -13.19
C GLN A 33 -17.22 4.13 -13.98
N ALA A 34 -16.34 4.85 -13.30
CA ALA A 34 -15.39 5.79 -13.94
C ALA A 34 -14.21 5.08 -14.61
N PHE A 35 -13.94 3.80 -14.30
CA PHE A 35 -12.81 3.05 -14.81
C PHE A 35 -13.25 1.77 -15.50
N PRO A 36 -12.79 1.52 -16.74
CA PRO A 36 -13.14 0.33 -17.50
C PRO A 36 -12.28 -0.87 -17.06
N PHE A 37 -12.47 -1.38 -15.84
CA PHE A 37 -11.78 -2.56 -15.38
C PHE A 37 -12.14 -3.79 -16.24
N VAL A 38 -11.15 -4.63 -16.51
CA VAL A 38 -11.32 -5.85 -17.31
C VAL A 38 -11.72 -7.03 -16.44
N ASP A 39 -11.10 -7.18 -15.27
CA ASP A 39 -11.39 -8.22 -14.28
C ASP A 39 -11.29 -7.63 -12.88
N THR A 40 -12.38 -7.73 -12.12
CA THR A 40 -12.47 -7.26 -10.73
C THR A 40 -12.71 -8.42 -9.76
N SER A 41 -12.62 -9.67 -10.26
CA SER A 41 -12.90 -10.86 -9.46
C SER A 41 -11.75 -11.15 -8.47
N MET A 42 -12.10 -11.65 -7.30
CA MET A 42 -11.11 -12.12 -6.32
C MET A 42 -10.35 -13.36 -6.83
N GLU A 43 -11.03 -14.23 -7.57
CA GLU A 43 -10.42 -15.40 -8.21
C GLU A 43 -9.33 -14.99 -9.21
N GLY A 44 -9.56 -13.95 -10.02
CA GLY A 44 -8.57 -13.39 -10.95
C GLY A 44 -7.37 -12.79 -10.22
N LEU A 45 -7.62 -12.06 -9.12
CA LEU A 45 -6.55 -11.53 -8.28
C LEU A 45 -5.69 -12.66 -7.68
N ILE A 46 -6.30 -13.65 -7.03
CA ILE A 46 -5.60 -14.78 -6.42
C ILE A 46 -4.81 -15.57 -7.48
N ALA A 47 -5.40 -15.84 -8.65
CA ALA A 47 -4.70 -16.50 -9.74
C ALA A 47 -3.48 -15.71 -10.23
N THR A 48 -3.57 -14.39 -10.26
CA THR A 48 -2.44 -13.52 -10.60
C THR A 48 -1.35 -13.56 -9.53
N MET A 49 -1.74 -13.50 -8.26
CA MET A 49 -0.81 -13.65 -7.13
C MET A 49 -0.07 -14.99 -7.19
N ASP A 50 -0.79 -16.09 -7.42
CA ASP A 50 -0.19 -17.44 -7.51
C ASP A 50 0.81 -17.53 -8.67
N ARG A 51 0.45 -16.98 -9.81
CA ARG A 51 1.33 -16.97 -11.00
C ARG A 51 2.61 -16.16 -10.79
N LEU A 52 2.56 -15.10 -10.01
CA LEU A 52 3.71 -14.22 -9.72
C LEU A 52 4.49 -14.66 -8.47
N GLY A 53 3.90 -15.47 -7.59
CA GLY A 53 4.45 -15.83 -6.30
C GLY A 53 4.25 -14.73 -5.25
N VAL A 54 3.11 -14.01 -5.30
CA VAL A 54 2.74 -13.02 -4.29
C VAL A 54 2.02 -13.72 -3.15
N ASP A 55 2.56 -13.65 -1.95
CA ASP A 55 2.02 -14.32 -0.77
C ASP A 55 0.78 -13.63 -0.23
N VAL A 56 0.84 -12.30 -0.08
CA VAL A 56 -0.24 -11.48 0.50
C VAL A 56 -0.48 -10.24 -0.34
N ALA A 57 -1.74 -9.89 -0.58
CA ALA A 57 -2.15 -8.59 -1.12
C ALA A 57 -2.91 -7.77 -0.07
N CYS A 58 -2.51 -6.50 0.08
CA CYS A 58 -3.12 -5.57 1.02
C CYS A 58 -4.14 -4.70 0.30
N LEU A 59 -5.41 -4.94 0.55
CA LEU A 59 -6.52 -4.41 -0.21
C LEU A 59 -7.23 -3.26 0.49
N SER A 60 -7.65 -2.26 -0.28
CA SER A 60 -8.69 -1.31 0.09
C SER A 60 -9.80 -1.30 -0.98
N SER A 61 -11.04 -1.05 -0.55
CA SER A 61 -12.18 -1.06 -1.46
C SER A 61 -12.29 0.24 -2.26
N ILE A 62 -12.39 0.13 -3.59
CA ILE A 62 -12.64 1.27 -4.49
C ILE A 62 -14.00 1.92 -4.18
N PRO A 63 -15.13 1.19 -4.07
CA PRO A 63 -16.40 1.77 -3.62
C PRO A 63 -16.28 2.56 -2.32
N ALA A 64 -15.50 2.07 -1.34
CA ALA A 64 -15.30 2.78 -0.07
C ALA A 64 -14.53 4.10 -0.25
N ILE A 65 -13.50 4.13 -1.09
CA ILE A 65 -12.74 5.34 -1.44
C ILE A 65 -13.65 6.39 -2.09
N TYR A 66 -14.61 5.95 -2.89
CA TYR A 66 -15.55 6.81 -3.62
C TYR A 66 -16.86 7.08 -2.86
N GLY A 67 -16.83 7.07 -1.52
CA GLY A 67 -17.95 7.53 -0.67
C GLY A 67 -19.01 6.48 -0.38
N GLN A 68 -18.76 5.21 -0.65
CA GLN A 68 -19.63 4.09 -0.30
C GLN A 68 -18.95 3.18 0.76
N SER A 69 -18.37 3.81 1.80
CA SER A 69 -17.51 3.10 2.75
C SER A 69 -18.18 1.88 3.42
N PRO A 70 -19.43 1.93 3.89
CA PRO A 70 -20.04 0.75 4.49
C PRO A 70 -20.14 -0.43 3.53
N ARG A 71 -20.64 -0.19 2.31
CA ARG A 71 -20.77 -1.22 1.26
C ARG A 71 -19.40 -1.78 0.86
N GLY A 72 -18.46 -0.90 0.54
CA GLY A 72 -17.16 -1.33 0.06
C GLY A 72 -16.36 -2.06 1.14
N ASN A 73 -16.49 -1.65 2.40
CA ASN A 73 -15.87 -2.37 3.52
C ASN A 73 -16.57 -3.73 3.79
N ASP A 74 -17.88 -3.87 3.56
CA ASP A 74 -18.57 -5.18 3.65
C ASP A 74 -18.02 -6.17 2.61
N GLU A 75 -17.82 -5.70 1.37
CA GLU A 75 -17.19 -6.49 0.31
C GLU A 75 -15.74 -6.89 0.69
N LEU A 76 -14.96 -5.96 1.26
CA LEU A 76 -13.60 -6.22 1.75
C LEU A 76 -13.60 -7.25 2.89
N LEU A 77 -14.48 -7.11 3.88
CA LEU A 77 -14.60 -8.07 4.98
C LEU A 77 -14.94 -9.48 4.49
N ALA A 78 -15.83 -9.60 3.51
CA ALA A 78 -16.14 -10.88 2.88
C ALA A 78 -14.92 -11.50 2.16
N ALA A 79 -14.15 -10.68 1.44
CA ALA A 79 -12.95 -11.14 0.75
C ALA A 79 -11.86 -11.63 1.71
N ILE A 80 -11.55 -10.88 2.78
CA ILE A 80 -10.54 -11.31 3.76
C ILE A 80 -11.00 -12.53 4.56
N ALA A 81 -12.31 -12.71 4.79
CA ALA A 81 -12.84 -13.92 5.43
C ALA A 81 -12.73 -15.15 4.51
N GLN A 82 -12.85 -14.96 3.20
CA GLN A 82 -12.69 -16.03 2.20
C GLN A 82 -11.22 -16.44 1.99
N TYR A 83 -10.28 -15.49 2.09
CA TYR A 83 -8.84 -15.70 1.84
C TYR A 83 -7.97 -15.16 2.98
N PRO A 84 -8.14 -15.66 4.23
CA PRO A 84 -7.56 -15.04 5.43
C PRO A 84 -6.02 -15.05 5.48
N ASP A 85 -5.38 -15.99 4.78
CA ASP A 85 -3.92 -16.11 4.71
C ASP A 85 -3.31 -15.36 3.51
N ARG A 86 -4.16 -14.88 2.59
CA ARG A 86 -3.74 -14.25 1.35
C ARG A 86 -4.06 -12.76 1.27
N LEU A 87 -5.03 -12.30 2.05
CA LEU A 87 -5.52 -10.93 1.97
C LEU A 87 -5.38 -10.21 3.31
N PHE A 88 -4.87 -8.99 3.25
CA PHE A 88 -4.85 -8.02 4.34
C PHE A 88 -5.81 -6.88 3.99
N GLY A 89 -6.65 -6.46 4.92
CA GLY A 89 -7.64 -5.40 4.67
C GLY A 89 -7.26 -4.06 5.30
N TYR A 90 -7.38 -2.99 4.50
CA TYR A 90 -7.38 -1.61 4.97
C TYR A 90 -8.81 -1.07 4.99
N VAL A 91 -9.31 -0.63 6.14
CA VAL A 91 -10.58 0.08 6.20
C VAL A 91 -10.46 1.48 5.59
N VAL A 92 -11.49 1.87 4.85
CA VAL A 92 -11.68 3.24 4.37
C VAL A 92 -12.93 3.81 5.04
N VAL A 93 -12.87 5.03 5.56
CA VAL A 93 -14.03 5.72 6.14
C VAL A 93 -14.36 7.00 5.40
N ASP A 94 -15.63 7.33 5.35
CA ASP A 94 -16.10 8.56 4.75
C ASP A 94 -15.89 9.73 5.71
N ILE A 95 -14.84 10.51 5.45
CA ILE A 95 -14.40 11.63 6.29
C ILE A 95 -15.44 12.77 6.35
N GLY A 96 -16.32 12.86 5.36
CA GLY A 96 -17.40 13.84 5.34
C GLY A 96 -18.47 13.62 6.40
N TYR A 97 -18.52 12.44 7.02
CA TYR A 97 -19.53 12.08 8.03
C TYR A 97 -18.90 11.73 9.38
N PRO A 98 -18.42 12.72 10.17
CA PRO A 98 -17.63 12.51 11.38
C PRO A 98 -18.28 11.57 12.41
N ASP A 99 -19.61 11.58 12.53
CA ASP A 99 -20.34 10.74 13.47
C ASP A 99 -20.33 9.25 13.10
N ARG A 100 -19.99 8.91 11.86
CA ARG A 100 -19.93 7.53 11.37
C ARG A 100 -18.52 6.94 11.40
N ILE A 101 -17.49 7.78 11.48
CA ILE A 101 -16.07 7.36 11.39
C ILE A 101 -15.77 6.28 12.42
N GLN A 102 -16.00 6.57 13.72
CA GLN A 102 -15.67 5.63 14.79
C GLN A 102 -16.45 4.32 14.69
N ILE A 103 -17.74 4.41 14.39
CA ILE A 103 -18.62 3.24 14.25
C ILE A 103 -18.10 2.29 13.16
N GLU A 104 -17.71 2.85 12.02
CA GLU A 104 -17.22 2.05 10.89
C GLU A 104 -15.83 1.47 11.14
N LEU A 105 -14.93 2.24 11.78
CA LEU A 105 -13.61 1.77 12.18
C LEU A 105 -13.71 0.58 13.16
N ASP A 106 -14.53 0.71 14.21
CA ASP A 106 -14.74 -0.35 15.21
C ASP A 106 -15.34 -1.62 14.57
N ARG A 107 -16.33 -1.44 13.69
CA ARG A 107 -16.98 -2.53 12.97
C ARG A 107 -16.00 -3.31 12.09
N CYS A 108 -15.18 -2.60 11.31
CA CYS A 108 -14.22 -3.22 10.41
C CYS A 108 -13.07 -3.88 11.18
N LEU A 109 -12.60 -3.29 12.27
CA LEU A 109 -11.59 -3.90 13.13
C LEU A 109 -12.11 -5.24 13.72
N ALA A 110 -13.34 -5.25 14.23
CA ALA A 110 -13.99 -6.46 14.73
C ALA A 110 -14.16 -7.52 13.64
N GLY A 111 -14.37 -7.10 12.40
CA GLY A 111 -14.50 -7.97 11.22
C GLY A 111 -13.18 -8.49 10.63
N GLY A 112 -12.03 -8.08 11.17
CA GLY A 112 -10.73 -8.64 10.78
C GLY A 112 -9.82 -7.71 9.97
N VAL A 113 -10.22 -6.46 9.71
CA VAL A 113 -9.32 -5.45 9.13
C VAL A 113 -8.13 -5.19 10.05
N ARG A 114 -6.96 -4.94 9.48
CA ARG A 114 -5.69 -4.77 10.21
C ARG A 114 -4.91 -3.51 9.81
N GLY A 115 -5.48 -2.63 8.98
CA GLY A 115 -4.89 -1.37 8.59
C GLY A 115 -5.93 -0.33 8.22
N VAL A 116 -5.50 0.89 8.00
CA VAL A 116 -6.36 2.02 7.60
C VAL A 116 -5.87 2.60 6.28
N LYS A 117 -6.77 2.91 5.36
CA LYS A 117 -6.47 3.68 4.13
C LYS A 117 -7.14 5.04 4.20
N ILE A 118 -6.37 6.09 3.90
CA ILE A 118 -6.89 7.43 3.63
C ILE A 118 -6.60 7.84 2.20
N HIS A 119 -7.50 8.64 1.62
CA HIS A 119 -7.41 9.04 0.23
C HIS A 119 -7.92 10.46 0.03
N SER A 120 -7.19 11.26 -0.77
CA SER A 120 -7.52 12.65 -1.07
C SER A 120 -8.83 12.84 -1.84
N HIS A 121 -9.38 11.76 -2.41
CA HIS A 121 -10.71 11.79 -3.06
C HIS A 121 -11.84 12.21 -2.12
N SER A 122 -11.64 12.13 -0.80
CA SER A 122 -12.59 12.67 0.20
C SER A 122 -12.93 14.15 0.01
N GLY A 123 -12.06 14.90 -0.71
CA GLY A 123 -12.19 16.34 -0.91
C GLY A 123 -11.79 17.19 0.31
N LEU A 124 -11.39 16.55 1.41
CA LEU A 124 -10.89 17.24 2.62
C LEU A 124 -9.37 17.05 2.72
N PRO A 125 -8.61 18.08 3.09
CA PRO A 125 -7.16 17.97 3.27
C PRO A 125 -6.84 17.08 4.48
N TYR A 126 -5.69 16.38 4.46
CA TYR A 126 -5.32 15.41 5.50
C TYR A 126 -5.10 16.03 6.90
N ASN A 127 -4.94 17.35 7.01
CA ASN A 127 -4.91 18.07 8.27
C ASN A 127 -6.30 18.52 8.77
N HIS A 128 -7.40 18.13 8.09
CA HIS A 128 -8.74 18.42 8.57
C HIS A 128 -9.04 17.60 9.84
N ALA A 129 -9.70 18.23 10.83
CA ALA A 129 -9.94 17.65 12.17
C ALA A 129 -10.66 16.28 12.16
N ASN A 130 -11.45 15.98 11.13
CA ASN A 130 -12.09 14.66 11.00
C ASN A 130 -11.09 13.52 10.83
N TYR A 131 -9.91 13.78 10.23
CA TYR A 131 -8.84 12.78 10.12
C TYR A 131 -8.17 12.48 11.46
N ASP A 132 -8.24 13.38 12.45
CA ASP A 132 -7.68 13.12 13.79
C ASP A 132 -8.26 11.85 14.40
N ARG A 133 -9.58 11.63 14.23
CA ARG A 133 -10.25 10.39 14.69
C ARG A 133 -9.64 9.13 14.07
N VAL A 134 -9.27 9.19 12.79
CA VAL A 134 -8.66 8.07 12.05
C VAL A 134 -7.23 7.83 12.55
N HIS A 135 -6.45 8.88 12.72
CA HIS A 135 -5.10 8.80 13.26
C HIS A 135 -5.08 8.29 14.70
N ASP A 136 -5.98 8.80 15.55
CA ASP A 136 -6.10 8.39 16.96
C ASP A 136 -6.52 6.92 17.06
N PHE A 137 -7.45 6.48 16.19
CA PHE A 137 -7.85 5.08 16.12
C PHE A 137 -6.68 4.18 15.69
N ALA A 138 -5.96 4.55 14.62
CA ALA A 138 -4.79 3.82 14.18
C ALA A 138 -3.74 3.72 15.29
N ALA A 139 -3.49 4.81 16.02
CA ALA A 139 -2.56 4.86 17.13
C ALA A 139 -3.01 3.99 18.32
N ALA A 140 -4.30 4.05 18.67
CA ALA A 140 -4.86 3.26 19.79
C ALA A 140 -4.77 1.74 19.56
N HIS A 141 -4.85 1.32 18.29
CA HIS A 141 -4.83 -0.10 17.93
C HIS A 141 -3.52 -0.57 17.28
N GLY A 142 -2.51 0.31 17.14
CA GLY A 142 -1.22 -0.01 16.51
C GLY A 142 -1.37 -0.42 15.05
N LEU A 143 -2.33 0.17 14.32
CA LEU A 143 -2.60 -0.17 12.92
C LEU A 143 -1.72 0.65 11.98
N PRO A 144 -1.17 0.04 10.90
CA PRO A 144 -0.54 0.79 9.84
C PRO A 144 -1.57 1.63 9.08
N LEU A 145 -1.12 2.77 8.56
CA LEU A 145 -1.93 3.69 7.80
C LEU A 145 -1.32 3.92 6.41
N LEU A 146 -2.03 3.50 5.37
CA LEU A 146 -1.69 3.75 3.99
C LEU A 146 -2.38 5.05 3.52
N ALA A 147 -1.60 6.07 3.20
CA ALA A 147 -2.09 7.33 2.66
C ALA A 147 -1.84 7.41 1.15
N HIS A 148 -2.87 7.79 0.37
CA HIS A 148 -2.65 8.25 -0.99
C HIS A 148 -1.88 9.56 -0.96
N THR A 149 -0.73 9.66 -1.65
CA THR A 149 0.06 10.89 -1.69
C THR A 149 0.53 11.17 -3.11
N TRP A 150 0.11 12.33 -3.66
CA TRP A 150 0.38 12.71 -5.04
C TRP A 150 0.90 14.15 -5.19
N SER A 151 1.02 14.87 -4.07
CA SER A 151 1.48 16.26 -4.05
C SER A 151 2.29 16.58 -2.79
N ASP A 152 3.09 17.65 -2.85
CA ASP A 152 3.79 18.17 -1.68
C ASP A 152 2.82 18.61 -0.59
N GLU A 153 1.68 19.19 -0.97
CA GLU A 153 0.65 19.65 -0.04
C GLU A 153 0.07 18.51 0.80
N GLU A 154 -0.18 17.35 0.19
CA GLU A 154 -0.65 16.16 0.93
C GLU A 154 0.39 15.67 1.93
N LEU A 155 1.67 15.71 1.56
CA LEU A 155 2.77 15.35 2.47
C LEU A 155 2.89 16.34 3.62
N ASP A 156 2.82 17.64 3.36
CA ASP A 156 2.86 18.71 4.37
C ASP A 156 1.69 18.59 5.37
N HIS A 157 0.49 18.23 4.88
CA HIS A 157 -0.68 18.01 5.72
C HIS A 157 -0.54 16.77 6.63
N LEU A 158 0.18 15.73 6.18
CA LEU A 158 0.40 14.49 6.95
C LEU A 158 1.55 14.62 7.96
N GLU A 159 2.58 15.41 7.65
CA GLU A 159 3.82 15.45 8.42
C GLU A 159 3.64 15.65 9.93
N PRO A 160 2.74 16.53 10.43
CA PRO A 160 2.52 16.68 11.89
C PRO A 160 2.07 15.37 12.56
N GLN A 161 1.39 14.48 11.84
CA GLN A 161 0.86 13.23 12.38
C GLN A 161 1.96 12.19 12.64
N PHE A 162 3.08 12.25 11.93
CA PHE A 162 4.18 11.29 12.10
C PHE A 162 4.80 11.38 13.49
N SER A 163 4.93 12.59 14.04
CA SER A 163 5.37 12.80 15.42
C SER A 163 4.26 12.59 16.45
N ARG A 164 3.02 12.95 16.11
CA ARG A 164 1.87 12.81 17.01
C ARG A 164 1.50 11.35 17.27
N CYS A 165 1.68 10.50 16.28
CA CYS A 165 1.33 9.08 16.33
C CYS A 165 2.57 8.19 16.05
N PRO A 166 3.60 8.16 16.93
CA PRO A 166 4.88 7.51 16.66
C PRO A 166 4.79 5.98 16.57
N ASN A 167 3.71 5.39 17.06
CA ASN A 167 3.43 3.94 16.99
C ASN A 167 2.60 3.53 15.77
N VAL A 168 2.22 4.48 14.90
CA VAL A 168 1.58 4.22 13.61
C VAL A 168 2.65 4.16 12.53
N ASN A 169 2.71 3.09 11.76
CA ASN A 169 3.50 3.04 10.54
C ASN A 169 2.72 3.74 9.42
N PHE A 170 3.22 4.90 9.01
CA PHE A 170 2.66 5.66 7.89
C PHE A 170 3.30 5.21 6.59
N ILE A 171 2.49 4.71 5.66
CA ILE A 171 2.92 4.26 4.35
C ILE A 171 2.45 5.32 3.34
N LEU A 172 3.41 6.01 2.74
CA LEU A 172 3.15 7.06 1.76
C LEU A 172 3.03 6.41 0.38
N GLY A 173 1.80 6.25 -0.10
CA GLY A 173 1.51 5.63 -1.39
C GLY A 173 1.97 6.51 -2.55
N HIS A 174 2.39 5.89 -3.65
CA HIS A 174 2.87 6.55 -4.88
C HIS A 174 4.13 7.38 -4.68
N ALA A 175 5.04 6.94 -3.82
CA ALA A 175 6.26 7.66 -3.50
C ALA A 175 7.11 7.94 -4.75
N GLY A 176 7.39 9.21 -4.99
CA GLY A 176 8.18 9.67 -6.13
C GLY A 176 7.37 10.06 -7.36
N ALA A 177 6.04 10.06 -7.31
CA ALA A 177 5.18 10.64 -8.35
C ALA A 177 5.51 12.11 -8.58
N VAL A 178 5.73 12.84 -7.46
CA VAL A 178 6.25 14.21 -7.40
C VAL A 178 7.23 14.30 -6.23
N ALA A 179 7.97 15.38 -6.10
CA ALA A 179 8.72 15.73 -4.88
C ALA A 179 9.56 14.59 -4.25
N ARG A 180 10.33 13.85 -5.04
CA ARG A 180 11.14 12.70 -4.57
C ARG A 180 11.98 13.03 -3.35
N GLU A 181 12.59 14.19 -3.32
CA GLU A 181 13.43 14.70 -2.22
C GLU A 181 12.63 14.89 -0.94
N HIS A 182 11.33 15.21 -1.07
CA HIS A 182 10.42 15.35 0.06
C HIS A 182 10.18 13.97 0.72
N TYR A 183 9.89 12.94 -0.06
CA TYR A 183 9.74 11.56 0.44
C TYR A 183 11.02 11.08 1.14
N VAL A 184 12.21 11.32 0.55
CA VAL A 184 13.50 10.97 1.14
C VAL A 184 13.70 11.69 2.48
N ARG A 185 13.40 12.98 2.54
CA ARG A 185 13.48 13.77 3.78
C ARG A 185 12.60 13.16 4.88
N LEU A 186 11.33 12.90 4.56
CA LEU A 186 10.38 12.34 5.51
C LEU A 186 10.80 10.94 5.98
N GLY A 187 11.21 10.06 5.07
CA GLY A 187 11.68 8.71 5.41
C GLY A 187 12.92 8.69 6.29
N ARG A 188 13.81 9.70 6.15
CA ARG A 188 14.99 9.86 7.02
C ARG A 188 14.65 10.45 8.38
N GLN A 189 13.76 11.43 8.40
CA GLN A 189 13.42 12.18 9.62
C GLN A 189 12.54 11.37 10.57
N TYR A 190 11.61 10.57 10.03
CA TYR A 190 10.61 9.87 10.81
C TYR A 190 10.81 8.34 10.74
N PRO A 191 11.09 7.67 11.88
CA PRO A 191 11.32 6.22 11.90
C PRO A 191 10.09 5.40 11.47
N ASN A 192 8.89 5.94 11.65
CA ASN A 192 7.60 5.33 11.35
C ASN A 192 7.02 5.71 9.97
N VAL A 193 7.81 6.35 9.10
CA VAL A 193 7.41 6.69 7.72
C VAL A 193 8.04 5.73 6.73
N TYR A 194 7.25 5.24 5.78
CA TYR A 194 7.61 4.27 4.74
C TYR A 194 7.12 4.75 3.38
N LEU A 195 7.81 4.35 2.31
CA LEU A 195 7.59 4.78 0.93
C LEU A 195 7.04 3.61 0.11
N GLU A 196 5.84 3.75 -0.43
CA GLU A 196 5.27 2.72 -1.28
C GLU A 196 5.31 3.16 -2.75
N LEU A 197 5.70 2.23 -3.64
CA LEU A 197 6.23 2.55 -4.97
C LEU A 197 5.23 2.48 -6.13
N CYS A 198 4.00 2.02 -5.91
CA CYS A 198 3.08 1.87 -7.05
C CYS A 198 2.63 3.21 -7.62
N PHE A 199 2.69 3.40 -8.91
CA PHE A 199 1.99 4.48 -9.63
C PHE A 199 2.15 4.41 -11.14
N SER A 200 1.25 5.11 -11.87
CA SER A 200 1.19 5.11 -13.34
C SER A 200 2.35 5.85 -14.01
N VAL A 201 2.92 6.84 -13.33
CA VAL A 201 4.01 7.68 -13.86
C VAL A 201 5.31 7.34 -13.13
N CYS A 202 5.98 6.26 -13.56
CA CYS A 202 7.24 5.86 -12.94
C CYS A 202 8.43 6.32 -13.81
N PRO A 203 9.19 7.34 -13.40
CA PRO A 203 10.38 7.73 -14.11
C PRO A 203 11.45 6.63 -14.02
N ARG A 204 12.20 6.45 -15.10
CA ARG A 204 13.33 5.53 -15.13
C ARG A 204 14.32 5.84 -14.02
N GLY A 205 14.77 4.82 -13.30
CA GLY A 205 15.78 4.93 -12.23
C GLY A 205 15.24 5.40 -10.89
N LEU A 206 13.90 5.41 -10.68
CA LEU A 206 13.32 5.84 -9.42
C LEU A 206 13.65 4.88 -8.27
N VAL A 207 13.57 3.57 -8.51
CA VAL A 207 13.89 2.56 -7.49
C VAL A 207 15.35 2.67 -7.09
N GLU A 208 16.25 2.75 -8.08
CA GLU A 208 17.68 2.94 -7.88
C GLU A 208 18.00 4.25 -7.14
N HIS A 209 17.25 5.33 -7.43
CA HIS A 209 17.40 6.61 -6.74
C HIS A 209 17.11 6.46 -5.26
N PHE A 210 15.96 5.92 -4.88
CA PHE A 210 15.60 5.76 -3.48
C PHE A 210 16.55 4.80 -2.73
N VAL A 211 16.99 3.71 -3.38
CA VAL A 211 18.00 2.79 -2.80
C VAL A 211 19.34 3.52 -2.62
N GLY A 212 19.77 4.31 -3.62
CA GLY A 212 20.97 5.15 -3.52
C GLY A 212 20.92 6.18 -2.39
N GLU A 213 19.71 6.66 -2.04
CA GLU A 213 19.46 7.53 -0.88
C GLU A 213 19.37 6.76 0.45
N GLY A 214 19.60 5.43 0.46
CA GLY A 214 19.59 4.58 1.65
C GLY A 214 18.20 4.22 2.16
N MET A 215 17.19 4.25 1.27
CA MET A 215 15.80 4.03 1.66
C MET A 215 15.33 2.56 1.51
N ALA A 216 16.16 1.61 1.06
CA ALA A 216 15.72 0.24 0.78
C ALA A 216 14.86 -0.38 1.91
N ALA A 217 15.29 -0.29 3.17
CA ALA A 217 14.57 -0.79 4.34
C ALA A 217 13.33 0.04 4.75
N LYS A 218 13.05 1.11 4.01
CA LYS A 218 11.88 1.99 4.16
C LYS A 218 10.91 1.89 2.98
N MET A 219 11.26 1.11 1.97
CA MET A 219 10.46 0.98 0.76
C MET A 219 9.57 -0.25 0.84
N LEU A 220 8.37 -0.12 0.29
CA LEU A 220 7.43 -1.22 0.06
C LEU A 220 7.05 -1.22 -1.43
N TRP A 221 6.89 -2.40 -1.97
CA TRP A 221 6.27 -2.58 -3.26
C TRP A 221 4.74 -2.66 -3.12
N GLY A 222 4.03 -2.07 -4.07
CA GLY A 222 2.61 -2.24 -4.27
C GLY A 222 2.28 -2.27 -5.75
N SER A 223 1.13 -2.79 -6.10
CA SER A 223 0.71 -2.91 -7.50
C SER A 223 -0.26 -1.83 -7.95
N ASP A 224 -1.02 -1.25 -7.04
CA ASP A 224 -2.21 -0.45 -7.36
C ASP A 224 -3.23 -1.25 -8.22
N CYS A 225 -3.15 -2.61 -8.16
CA CYS A 225 -4.14 -3.49 -8.77
C CYS A 225 -5.50 -3.16 -8.14
N ILE A 226 -6.53 -3.03 -8.86
CA ILE A 226 -6.85 -3.38 -10.24
C ILE A 226 -6.75 -2.20 -11.23
N PHE A 227 -6.33 -1.01 -10.76
CA PHE A 227 -6.06 0.11 -11.66
C PHE A 227 -4.89 -0.19 -12.58
N MET A 228 -3.90 -0.92 -12.08
CA MET A 228 -2.70 -1.31 -12.81
C MET A 228 -2.46 -2.81 -12.78
N SER A 229 -1.69 -3.28 -13.74
CA SER A 229 -1.26 -4.67 -13.79
C SER A 229 -0.20 -4.94 -12.72
N MET A 230 -0.43 -5.95 -11.88
CA MET A 230 0.51 -6.42 -10.87
C MET A 230 1.85 -6.82 -11.49
N GLU A 231 1.82 -7.46 -12.67
CA GLU A 231 3.00 -7.87 -13.43
C GLU A 231 3.88 -6.67 -13.83
N GLN A 232 3.26 -5.59 -14.24
CA GLN A 232 3.98 -4.37 -14.61
C GLN A 232 4.66 -3.75 -13.40
N GLN A 233 3.96 -3.67 -12.28
CA GLN A 233 4.47 -3.01 -11.08
C GLN A 233 5.57 -3.83 -10.40
N ILE A 234 5.44 -5.15 -10.29
CA ILE A 234 6.49 -5.99 -9.71
C ILE A 234 7.75 -6.00 -10.57
N GLY A 235 7.58 -5.96 -11.89
CA GLY A 235 8.70 -5.92 -12.84
C GLY A 235 9.62 -4.71 -12.65
N ARG A 236 9.10 -3.60 -12.14
CA ARG A 236 9.90 -2.40 -11.85
C ARG A 236 10.94 -2.63 -10.76
N VAL A 237 10.64 -3.46 -9.77
CA VAL A 237 11.57 -3.83 -8.71
C VAL A 237 12.47 -4.98 -9.16
N ILE A 238 11.91 -6.00 -9.80
CA ILE A 238 12.66 -7.17 -10.30
C ILE A 238 13.82 -6.75 -11.21
N PHE A 239 13.57 -5.82 -12.15
CA PHE A 239 14.57 -5.37 -13.13
C PHE A 239 15.31 -4.07 -12.74
N ALA A 240 15.09 -3.55 -11.52
CA ALA A 240 15.90 -2.46 -11.00
C ALA A 240 17.36 -2.88 -10.81
N LYS A 241 18.29 -1.97 -11.09
CA LYS A 241 19.72 -2.21 -10.93
C LYS A 241 20.17 -1.94 -9.49
N ILE A 242 19.70 -2.78 -8.59
CA ILE A 242 19.99 -2.74 -7.15
C ILE A 242 20.45 -4.13 -6.68
N ALA A 243 20.93 -4.25 -5.45
CA ALA A 243 21.32 -5.53 -4.88
C ALA A 243 20.10 -6.44 -4.68
N GLU A 244 20.30 -7.76 -4.74
CA GLU A 244 19.23 -8.74 -4.51
C GLU A 244 18.60 -8.60 -3.12
N ASP A 245 19.43 -8.32 -2.09
CA ASP A 245 18.94 -8.09 -0.72
C ASP A 245 18.01 -6.86 -0.64
N ASP A 246 18.30 -5.79 -1.39
CA ASP A 246 17.40 -4.64 -1.48
C ASP A 246 16.07 -4.99 -2.15
N LYS A 247 16.09 -5.86 -3.17
CA LYS A 247 14.85 -6.37 -3.81
C LYS A 247 14.02 -7.17 -2.81
N ARG A 248 14.63 -8.03 -1.98
CA ARG A 248 13.94 -8.78 -0.92
C ARG A 248 13.26 -7.86 0.09
N LEU A 249 13.98 -6.84 0.56
CA LEU A 249 13.40 -5.82 1.44
C LEU A 249 12.17 -5.16 0.82
N ILE A 250 12.30 -4.67 -0.41
CA ILE A 250 11.25 -3.89 -1.10
C ILE A 250 10.04 -4.75 -1.44
N LEU A 251 10.27 -5.97 -1.94
CA LEU A 251 9.20 -6.86 -2.41
C LEU A 251 8.37 -7.46 -1.28
N GLY A 252 8.95 -7.64 -0.06
CA GLY A 252 8.17 -8.29 0.99
C GLY A 252 8.65 -8.11 2.41
N GLU A 253 9.95 -8.15 2.72
CA GLU A 253 10.42 -8.17 4.11
C GLU A 253 10.06 -6.91 4.89
N THR A 254 10.14 -5.73 4.25
CA THR A 254 9.70 -4.47 4.87
C THR A 254 8.19 -4.51 5.14
N ALA A 255 7.38 -4.98 4.19
CA ALA A 255 5.93 -5.09 4.37
C ALA A 255 5.57 -6.13 5.44
N ALA A 256 6.26 -7.28 5.51
CA ALA A 256 6.07 -8.28 6.56
C ALA A 256 6.26 -7.68 7.96
N ARG A 257 7.33 -6.91 8.15
CA ARG A 257 7.60 -6.22 9.41
C ARG A 257 6.59 -5.12 9.72
N VAL A 258 6.26 -4.28 8.75
CA VAL A 258 5.49 -3.04 8.93
C VAL A 258 3.99 -3.30 9.03
N LEU A 259 3.48 -4.27 8.26
CA LEU A 259 2.06 -4.57 8.14
C LEU A 259 1.65 -5.81 8.96
N LEU A 260 2.50 -6.84 8.97
CA LEU A 260 2.15 -8.13 9.58
C LEU A 260 2.83 -8.37 10.93
N GLY A 261 3.78 -7.52 11.35
CA GLY A 261 4.50 -7.66 12.61
C GLY A 261 5.40 -8.92 12.68
N ARG A 262 5.96 -9.35 11.54
CA ARG A 262 6.75 -10.59 11.38
C ARG A 262 8.20 -10.32 11.05
#